data_28a880ef2034a867ea0f8b7e10585b91
#
_entry.id   28a880ef2034a867ea0f8b7e10585b91
#
_cell.length_a   1.000
_cell.length_b   1.000
_cell.length_c   1.000
_cell.angle_alpha   90.00
_cell.angle_beta   90.00
_cell.angle_gamma   90.00
#
_symmetry.space_group_name_H-M   'P 1'
#
loop_
_entity.id
_entity.type
_entity.pdbx_description
1 polymer ?
#
loop_
_entity_poly.entity_id
_entity_poly.type
_entity_poly.pdbx_seq_one_letter_code
_entity_poly.pdbx_strand_id
1 'polypeptide(L)'
;MPGDRIVVDGLWRCLCPSIDVVSLSKPFDFWHVPRPRSRSSFGNRSSASSRYPRRQCRRQYSHAVAPLKPTAKHSEGSESPRFAYLKRLAKRNPWAPGAIFQDSDSLNIKLDKTPTRALYAALKELQGAEGTYFSIARLVQYLVKERGERPNSALYESLIKANIDKQYGSAKAAAHLLKEVQNHNIPTTPGIYQALIEVTAVHPDYVLRAQVLHEMKNRWYNLTPITEVSIIIGLLRDGQYELALLKLEELNKVPINVPPWLFDVFLYTFGDLGFHEETLAILRHRQRIVDAVKRAPLSLNTWQFLLDVFSRDAFQPGIKFIWDHSVTPGQVHPPDGVVLNVLNAAARHGDTALSMGAIQELSTRGVKLSMHHYEALIHVHTRHDDLRKALTVLCIMAKADLSPDLASTRPIFQVLRDSPASTDKALKILHELKVQYTIPAAAFNVVLESTAIHGGFKIAFDLYRTIRQVCVDGPDVQTFEILLKKCTQKKSMNFLIAEMEAFSLKPTEPILDHMVRICSMQHDYGRAFHYLDEMRARTSPNSSETWWISKNSALALLRRCIHAHDPRSEELLEECRRRRLFHENDIKFLISVGGKYGNMPQYPDSLRQYSLGSARHPIADSMST
;
A
#
# COMPACT_ATOMS: atom_id res chain seq x y z
N MET A 1 10.83 -2.39 0.98
CA MET A 1 10.94 -3.22 2.19
C MET A 1 11.74 -4.46 1.85
N PRO A 2 12.89 -4.75 2.43
CA PRO A 2 13.73 -5.89 2.02
C PRO A 2 13.33 -7.24 2.63
N GLY A 3 12.45 -7.26 3.62
CA GLY A 3 12.11 -8.50 4.35
C GLY A 3 11.17 -9.46 3.62
N ASP A 4 10.31 -8.94 2.79
CA ASP A 4 9.23 -9.73 2.17
C ASP A 4 9.67 -10.46 0.90
N ARG A 5 10.87 -10.11 0.40
CA ARG A 5 11.48 -10.75 -0.78
C ARG A 5 12.04 -12.15 -0.50
N ILE A 6 12.21 -12.54 0.76
CA ILE A 6 12.89 -13.81 1.10
C ILE A 6 12.04 -15.02 0.74
N VAL A 7 10.73 -14.95 0.84
CA VAL A 7 9.84 -16.08 0.52
C VAL A 7 9.69 -16.22 -0.99
N VAL A 8 9.53 -15.10 -1.67
CA VAL A 8 9.57 -15.03 -3.13
C VAL A 8 10.95 -15.42 -3.65
N ASP A 9 12.01 -15.11 -2.93
CA ASP A 9 13.39 -15.37 -3.28
C ASP A 9 13.74 -16.87 -3.37
N GLY A 10 13.13 -17.73 -2.57
CA GLY A 10 13.33 -19.19 -2.67
C GLY A 10 12.80 -19.76 -3.97
N LEU A 11 11.53 -19.49 -4.30
CA LEU A 11 10.91 -19.91 -5.56
C LEU A 11 11.45 -19.09 -6.74
N TRP A 12 11.66 -17.80 -6.55
CA TRP A 12 12.12 -16.87 -7.56
C TRP A 12 13.61 -17.06 -7.90
N ARG A 13 14.45 -17.45 -6.95
CA ARG A 13 15.84 -17.88 -7.21
C ARG A 13 15.89 -19.15 -8.04
N CYS A 14 14.95 -20.05 -7.87
CA CYS A 14 14.81 -21.19 -8.75
C CYS A 14 14.38 -20.83 -10.16
N LEU A 15 13.58 -19.77 -10.32
CA LEU A 15 12.94 -19.39 -11.58
C LEU A 15 13.60 -18.18 -12.26
N CYS A 16 14.29 -17.31 -11.52
CA CYS A 16 14.92 -16.07 -11.99
C CYS A 16 16.38 -15.94 -11.53
N PRO A 17 17.31 -16.70 -12.10
CA PRO A 17 18.72 -16.64 -11.70
C PRO A 17 19.46 -15.36 -12.11
N SER A 18 18.88 -14.55 -13.00
CA SER A 18 19.51 -13.32 -13.50
C SER A 18 19.35 -12.10 -12.58
N ILE A 19 18.65 -12.23 -11.44
CA ILE A 19 18.60 -11.19 -10.41
C ILE A 19 19.67 -11.53 -9.38
N ASP A 20 20.92 -11.14 -9.68
CA ASP A 20 22.02 -11.27 -8.75
C ASP A 20 21.78 -10.43 -7.50
N VAL A 21 21.88 -11.08 -6.34
CA VAL A 21 21.78 -10.47 -5.01
C VAL A 21 22.87 -9.40 -4.79
N VAL A 22 23.93 -9.40 -5.60
CA VAL A 22 25.03 -8.43 -5.52
C VAL A 22 24.65 -7.06 -6.07
N SER A 23 23.63 -6.96 -6.94
CA SER A 23 23.16 -5.67 -7.46
C SER A 23 22.14 -4.96 -6.57
N LEU A 24 21.71 -5.56 -5.45
CA LEU A 24 20.75 -4.99 -4.51
C LEU A 24 21.35 -3.96 -3.52
N SER A 25 22.64 -3.69 -3.59
CA SER A 25 23.29 -2.63 -2.79
C SER A 25 23.23 -1.24 -3.42
N LYS A 26 22.70 -1.11 -4.62
CA LYS A 26 22.37 0.19 -5.25
C LYS A 26 20.87 0.27 -5.48
N PRO A 27 20.19 1.39 -5.16
CA PRO A 27 18.80 1.60 -5.55
C PRO A 27 18.76 1.70 -7.07
N PHE A 28 18.39 0.64 -7.73
CA PHE A 28 18.08 0.66 -9.15
C PHE A 28 16.66 1.20 -9.32
N ASP A 29 16.55 2.43 -9.83
CA ASP A 29 15.33 3.00 -10.38
C ASP A 29 14.93 2.24 -11.66
N PHE A 30 14.47 1.00 -11.52
CA PHE A 30 14.05 0.17 -12.67
C PHE A 30 12.55 0.30 -12.99
N TRP A 31 11.83 1.21 -12.34
CA TRP A 31 10.38 1.36 -12.50
C TRP A 31 9.96 2.70 -13.11
N HIS A 32 10.63 3.14 -14.16
CA HIS A 32 10.06 4.09 -15.12
C HIS A 32 9.57 3.35 -16.37
N VAL A 33 8.57 2.51 -16.20
CA VAL A 33 7.68 2.16 -17.31
C VAL A 33 6.63 3.26 -17.37
N PRO A 34 6.53 4.01 -18.51
CA PRO A 34 5.46 4.99 -18.66
C PRO A 34 4.12 4.27 -18.65
N ARG A 35 3.26 4.59 -17.70
CA ARG A 35 1.88 4.12 -17.69
C ARG A 35 1.20 4.54 -18.97
N PRO A 36 0.49 3.66 -19.69
CA PRO A 36 -0.33 4.07 -20.80
C PRO A 36 -1.40 5.04 -20.28
N ARG A 37 -1.42 6.24 -20.85
CA ARG A 37 -2.44 7.25 -20.58
C ARG A 37 -3.78 6.74 -21.10
N SER A 38 -4.63 6.24 -20.23
CA SER A 38 -6.06 6.15 -20.53
C SER A 38 -6.62 7.56 -20.54
N ARG A 39 -7.04 8.01 -21.71
CA ARG A 39 -7.87 9.20 -21.88
C ARG A 39 -9.24 8.93 -21.28
N SER A 40 -9.54 9.49 -20.14
CA SER A 40 -10.89 9.88 -19.78
C SER A 40 -10.82 11.25 -19.12
N SER A 41 -11.30 12.22 -19.90
CA SER A 41 -11.64 13.55 -19.45
C SER A 41 -12.72 13.49 -18.39
N PHE A 42 -12.48 13.96 -17.21
CA PHE A 42 -13.36 14.83 -16.44
C PHE A 42 -12.57 15.41 -15.28
N GLY A 43 -12.53 16.74 -15.27
CA GLY A 43 -11.85 17.50 -14.25
C GLY A 43 -12.58 17.44 -12.93
N ASN A 44 -11.81 17.43 -11.88
CA ASN A 44 -12.06 18.32 -10.76
C ASN A 44 -10.80 18.48 -9.92
N ARG A 45 -10.54 19.73 -9.63
CA ARG A 45 -9.41 20.27 -8.89
C ARG A 45 -9.57 20.04 -7.40
N SER A 46 -8.42 20.02 -6.80
CA SER A 46 -8.07 20.46 -5.44
C SER A 46 -8.38 19.53 -4.28
N SER A 47 -7.31 19.07 -3.68
CA SER A 47 -7.13 19.38 -2.26
C SER A 47 -5.69 19.11 -1.86
N ALA A 48 -5.18 20.01 -1.04
CA ALA A 48 -3.86 20.13 -0.53
C ALA A 48 -3.30 18.84 0.07
N SER A 49 -2.12 18.46 -0.38
CA SER A 49 -1.30 17.42 0.21
C SER A 49 -0.75 17.89 1.56
N SER A 50 -1.25 17.34 2.63
CA SER A 50 -0.58 17.32 3.92
C SER A 50 0.66 16.42 3.79
N ARG A 51 1.84 17.06 3.74
CA ARG A 51 3.13 16.36 3.83
C ARG A 51 3.37 15.94 5.27
N TYR A 52 3.12 14.70 5.61
CA TYR A 52 3.69 14.11 6.81
C TYR A 52 5.09 13.56 6.51
N PRO A 53 6.10 13.83 7.34
CA PRO A 53 7.43 13.27 7.17
C PRO A 53 7.40 11.77 7.50
N ARG A 54 7.80 10.94 6.55
CA ARG A 54 8.06 9.51 6.76
C ARG A 54 9.19 9.35 7.79
N ARG A 55 8.88 9.08 9.03
CA ARG A 55 9.82 8.52 10.00
C ARG A 55 10.08 7.06 9.63
N GLN A 56 11.29 6.80 9.18
CA GLN A 56 11.81 5.45 9.03
C GLN A 56 11.95 4.81 10.41
N CYS A 57 11.04 3.94 10.81
CA CYS A 57 11.27 3.00 11.89
C CYS A 57 12.10 1.84 11.37
N ARG A 58 13.42 1.95 11.53
CA ARG A 58 14.36 0.84 11.42
C ARG A 58 14.21 -0.04 12.67
N ARG A 59 13.39 -1.08 12.62
CA ARG A 59 13.42 -2.18 13.59
C ARG A 59 14.25 -3.32 13.00
N GLN A 60 15.40 -3.52 13.58
CA GLN A 60 16.19 -4.73 13.40
C GLN A 60 15.46 -5.89 14.09
N TYR A 61 14.98 -6.84 13.30
CA TYR A 61 14.62 -8.16 13.82
C TYR A 61 15.78 -9.10 13.52
N SER A 62 16.63 -9.29 14.52
CA SER A 62 17.54 -10.42 14.59
C SER A 62 16.82 -11.56 15.29
N HIS A 63 16.22 -12.47 14.56
CA HIS A 63 15.91 -13.80 15.03
C HIS A 63 16.59 -14.80 14.11
N ALA A 64 17.67 -15.36 14.61
CA ALA A 64 18.32 -16.53 14.06
C ALA A 64 17.32 -17.69 14.13
N VAL A 65 16.75 -18.05 12.99
CA VAL A 65 16.03 -19.31 12.84
C VAL A 65 17.07 -20.36 12.48
N ALA A 66 17.29 -21.31 13.39
CA ALA A 66 18.10 -22.48 13.14
C ALA A 66 17.56 -23.25 11.92
N PRO A 67 18.41 -23.80 11.05
CA PRO A 67 17.95 -24.55 9.89
C PRO A 67 17.30 -25.86 10.35
N LEU A 68 16.01 -26.00 10.07
CA LEU A 68 15.28 -27.25 10.18
C LEU A 68 15.89 -28.27 9.21
N LYS A 69 16.47 -29.32 9.75
CA LYS A 69 16.91 -30.48 8.97
C LYS A 69 15.70 -31.12 8.29
N PRO A 70 15.74 -31.36 6.97
CA PRO A 70 14.68 -32.12 6.33
C PRO A 70 14.83 -33.59 6.69
N THR A 71 13.93 -34.08 7.52
CA THR A 71 13.71 -35.51 7.71
C THR A 71 12.71 -36.02 6.67
N ALA A 72 13.19 -36.31 5.48
CA ALA A 72 12.47 -37.16 4.55
C ALA A 72 13.30 -38.43 4.34
N LYS A 73 12.92 -39.48 5.01
CA LYS A 73 13.34 -40.84 4.68
C LYS A 73 12.61 -41.23 3.38
N HIS A 74 13.25 -40.98 2.25
CA HIS A 74 12.91 -41.70 1.02
C HIS A 74 13.71 -43.01 1.02
N SER A 75 12.98 -44.10 0.82
CA SER A 75 13.52 -45.42 0.61
C SER A 75 14.62 -45.38 -0.45
N GLU A 76 15.84 -45.64 -0.04
CA GLU A 76 16.99 -45.83 -0.93
C GLU A 76 16.76 -47.09 -1.76
N GLY A 77 16.24 -46.90 -2.98
CA GLY A 77 16.46 -47.87 -4.05
C GLY A 77 17.97 -47.93 -4.29
N SER A 78 18.56 -49.11 -4.27
CA SER A 78 19.99 -49.37 -4.39
C SER A 78 20.56 -48.67 -5.64
N GLU A 79 21.09 -47.46 -5.46
CA GLU A 79 21.86 -46.73 -6.48
C GLU A 79 23.12 -47.54 -6.79
N SER A 80 23.31 -47.87 -8.07
CA SER A 80 24.54 -48.60 -8.47
C SER A 80 25.76 -47.76 -8.04
N PRO A 81 26.83 -48.34 -7.49
CA PRO A 81 28.01 -47.62 -7.02
C PRO A 81 28.64 -46.69 -8.06
N ARG A 82 28.37 -46.90 -9.35
CA ARG A 82 28.87 -46.11 -10.48
C ARG A 82 28.21 -44.75 -10.59
N PHE A 83 26.91 -44.63 -10.27
CA PHE A 83 26.17 -43.37 -10.29
C PHE A 83 26.49 -42.49 -9.08
N ALA A 84 26.68 -43.07 -7.93
CA ALA A 84 27.09 -42.33 -6.73
C ALA A 84 28.45 -41.59 -6.92
N TYR A 85 29.30 -42.10 -7.73
CA TYR A 85 30.58 -41.47 -8.05
C TYR A 85 30.44 -40.28 -8.99
N LEU A 86 29.67 -40.40 -10.07
CA LEU A 86 29.39 -39.31 -11.00
C LEU A 86 28.59 -38.16 -10.31
N LYS A 87 27.66 -38.50 -9.42
CA LYS A 87 26.92 -37.54 -8.59
C LYS A 87 27.83 -36.83 -7.61
N ARG A 88 28.86 -37.47 -7.02
CA ARG A 88 29.88 -36.83 -6.15
C ARG A 88 30.81 -35.91 -6.95
N LEU A 89 31.12 -36.26 -8.20
CA LEU A 89 31.91 -35.39 -9.09
C LEU A 89 31.13 -34.15 -9.48
N ALA A 90 29.83 -34.25 -9.72
CA ALA A 90 28.96 -33.11 -10.02
C ALA A 90 28.81 -32.13 -8.82
N LYS A 91 28.93 -32.64 -7.60
CA LYS A 91 28.83 -31.83 -6.36
C LYS A 91 30.13 -31.16 -5.93
N ARG A 92 31.31 -31.53 -6.48
CA ARG A 92 32.58 -30.86 -6.20
C ARG A 92 32.70 -29.60 -7.06
N ASN A 93 32.74 -28.46 -6.42
CA ASN A 93 32.94 -27.16 -7.05
C ASN A 93 34.30 -27.14 -7.81
N PRO A 94 34.34 -27.09 -9.14
CA PRO A 94 35.59 -27.20 -9.92
C PRO A 94 36.42 -25.90 -9.92
N TRP A 95 35.96 -24.83 -9.26
CA TRP A 95 36.58 -23.50 -9.29
C TRP A 95 37.35 -23.12 -8.04
N ALA A 96 37.72 -24.06 -7.17
CA ALA A 96 38.78 -23.76 -6.23
C ALA A 96 40.07 -23.61 -7.04
N PRO A 97 40.71 -22.39 -7.06
CA PRO A 97 41.97 -22.21 -7.82
C PRO A 97 43.02 -23.15 -7.22
N GLY A 98 43.48 -24.10 -8.01
CA GLY A 98 44.45 -25.11 -7.61
C GLY A 98 43.94 -26.57 -7.59
N ALA A 99 42.62 -26.82 -7.58
CA ALA A 99 42.08 -28.21 -7.54
C ALA A 99 41.93 -28.87 -8.93
N ILE A 100 42.08 -28.11 -10.00
CA ILE A 100 41.77 -28.53 -11.36
C ILE A 100 42.85 -29.40 -12.00
N PHE A 101 44.10 -29.33 -11.52
CA PHE A 101 45.21 -29.94 -12.22
C PHE A 101 45.74 -31.25 -11.61
N GLN A 102 45.38 -31.60 -10.38
CA GLN A 102 45.96 -32.81 -9.75
C GLN A 102 45.12 -34.10 -9.88
N ASP A 103 43.84 -34.00 -10.25
CA ASP A 103 42.94 -35.18 -10.33
C ASP A 103 42.48 -35.54 -11.74
N SER A 104 42.98 -34.87 -12.80
CA SER A 104 42.53 -35.11 -14.17
C SER A 104 42.82 -36.54 -14.68
N ASP A 105 43.99 -37.04 -14.35
CA ASP A 105 44.44 -38.35 -14.85
C ASP A 105 43.73 -39.53 -14.18
N SER A 106 43.49 -39.43 -12.88
CA SER A 106 42.73 -40.46 -12.15
C SER A 106 41.26 -40.54 -12.57
N LEU A 107 40.71 -39.42 -13.00
CA LEU A 107 39.33 -39.32 -13.53
C LEU A 107 39.19 -39.88 -14.92
N ASN A 108 40.14 -39.58 -15.81
CA ASN A 108 40.19 -40.12 -17.17
C ASN A 108 40.36 -41.64 -17.17
N ILE A 109 41.23 -42.17 -16.32
CA ILE A 109 41.43 -43.62 -16.14
C ILE A 109 40.12 -44.34 -15.71
N LYS A 110 39.28 -43.70 -14.91
CA LYS A 110 37.96 -44.26 -14.51
C LYS A 110 36.92 -44.14 -15.60
N LEU A 111 36.93 -43.07 -16.38
CA LEU A 111 36.06 -42.87 -17.53
C LEU A 111 36.43 -43.87 -18.64
N ASP A 112 37.72 -44.18 -18.87
CA ASP A 112 38.20 -45.12 -19.86
C ASP A 112 37.64 -46.55 -19.68
N LYS A 113 37.47 -46.95 -18.44
CA LYS A 113 36.92 -48.28 -18.08
C LYS A 113 35.40 -48.36 -18.18
N THR A 114 34.70 -47.22 -18.43
CA THR A 114 33.24 -47.16 -18.47
C THR A 114 32.76 -47.31 -19.90
N PRO A 115 31.81 -48.20 -20.19
CA PRO A 115 31.26 -48.37 -21.56
C PRO A 115 30.55 -47.10 -22.02
N THR A 116 30.70 -46.75 -23.31
CA THR A 116 30.13 -45.54 -23.92
C THR A 116 28.64 -45.39 -23.64
N ARG A 117 27.88 -46.51 -23.70
CA ARG A 117 26.44 -46.50 -23.38
C ARG A 117 26.16 -46.01 -21.95
N ALA A 118 27.00 -46.33 -20.97
CA ALA A 118 26.83 -45.86 -19.61
C ALA A 118 27.19 -44.37 -19.45
N LEU A 119 28.11 -43.85 -20.29
CA LEU A 119 28.43 -42.41 -20.32
C LEU A 119 27.25 -41.58 -20.89
N TYR A 120 26.60 -42.08 -21.96
CA TYR A 120 25.36 -41.45 -22.47
C TYR A 120 24.20 -41.50 -21.45
N ALA A 121 24.05 -42.59 -20.71
CA ALA A 121 23.05 -42.67 -19.65
C ALA A 121 23.36 -41.69 -18.53
N ALA A 122 24.64 -41.54 -18.15
CA ALA A 122 25.06 -40.52 -17.18
C ALA A 122 24.82 -39.09 -17.67
N LEU A 123 25.08 -38.80 -18.96
CA LEU A 123 24.74 -37.50 -19.54
C LEU A 123 23.24 -37.20 -19.41
N LYS A 124 22.39 -38.17 -19.68
CA LYS A 124 20.94 -37.98 -19.57
C LYS A 124 20.47 -37.73 -18.14
N GLU A 125 21.09 -38.37 -17.15
CA GLU A 125 20.75 -38.13 -15.74
C GLU A 125 21.28 -36.79 -15.19
N LEU A 126 22.43 -36.32 -15.71
CA LEU A 126 22.96 -35.01 -15.34
C LEU A 126 22.14 -33.85 -15.93
N GLN A 127 21.35 -34.09 -16.98
CA GLN A 127 20.48 -33.07 -17.56
C GLN A 127 19.43 -32.58 -16.54
N GLY A 128 19.36 -31.28 -16.34
CA GLY A 128 18.38 -30.64 -15.42
C GLY A 128 18.75 -30.66 -13.93
N ALA A 129 19.90 -31.23 -13.54
CA ALA A 129 20.40 -31.14 -12.19
C ALA A 129 21.20 -29.84 -11.99
N GLU A 130 21.05 -29.18 -10.84
CA GLU A 130 21.79 -27.94 -10.54
C GLU A 130 23.30 -28.20 -10.43
N GLY A 131 24.11 -27.25 -10.95
CA GLY A 131 25.57 -27.29 -10.85
C GLY A 131 26.25 -28.34 -11.73
N THR A 132 25.55 -28.90 -12.71
CA THR A 132 26.09 -29.96 -13.59
C THR A 132 26.72 -29.45 -14.89
N TYR A 133 26.70 -28.14 -15.13
CA TYR A 133 27.19 -27.50 -16.36
C TYR A 133 28.58 -28.02 -16.78
N PHE A 134 29.57 -27.90 -15.89
CA PHE A 134 30.94 -28.31 -16.18
C PHE A 134 31.08 -29.84 -16.30
N SER A 135 30.31 -30.58 -15.53
CA SER A 135 30.34 -32.05 -15.60
C SER A 135 29.82 -32.56 -16.97
N ILE A 136 28.75 -31.94 -17.48
CA ILE A 136 28.21 -32.24 -18.81
C ILE A 136 29.22 -31.84 -19.89
N ALA A 137 29.75 -30.59 -19.82
CA ALA A 137 30.70 -30.11 -20.82
C ALA A 137 31.97 -30.98 -20.88
N ARG A 138 32.52 -31.39 -19.73
CA ARG A 138 33.69 -32.26 -19.63
C ARG A 138 33.39 -33.65 -20.16
N LEU A 139 32.22 -34.23 -19.86
CA LEU A 139 31.84 -35.56 -20.32
C LEU A 139 31.64 -35.57 -21.83
N VAL A 140 31.04 -34.54 -22.42
CA VAL A 140 30.91 -34.38 -23.87
C VAL A 140 32.30 -34.20 -24.51
N GLN A 141 33.16 -33.36 -23.93
CA GLN A 141 34.52 -33.18 -24.41
C GLN A 141 35.32 -34.50 -24.40
N TYR A 142 35.19 -35.29 -23.33
CA TYR A 142 35.84 -36.60 -23.23
C TYR A 142 35.32 -37.57 -24.32
N LEU A 143 34.01 -37.65 -24.51
CA LEU A 143 33.40 -38.51 -25.55
C LEU A 143 33.90 -38.17 -26.95
N VAL A 144 33.98 -36.87 -27.29
CA VAL A 144 34.38 -36.44 -28.62
C VAL A 144 35.90 -36.53 -28.82
N LYS A 145 36.74 -36.06 -27.87
CA LYS A 145 38.17 -35.97 -28.05
C LYS A 145 38.90 -37.27 -27.74
N GLU A 146 38.54 -37.93 -26.63
CA GLU A 146 39.27 -39.12 -26.16
C GLU A 146 38.68 -40.42 -26.72
N ARG A 147 37.36 -40.49 -26.83
CA ARG A 147 36.66 -41.65 -27.37
C ARG A 147 36.39 -41.59 -28.88
N GLY A 148 36.66 -40.46 -29.53
CA GLY A 148 36.46 -40.28 -30.96
C GLY A 148 34.99 -40.37 -31.42
N GLU A 149 34.03 -40.19 -30.50
CA GLU A 149 32.62 -40.18 -30.84
C GLU A 149 32.30 -39.01 -31.78
N ARG A 150 31.56 -39.31 -32.87
CA ARG A 150 31.11 -38.23 -33.76
C ARG A 150 30.08 -37.33 -33.06
N PRO A 151 30.18 -36.01 -33.20
CA PRO A 151 29.16 -35.10 -32.69
C PRO A 151 27.77 -35.51 -33.20
N ASN A 152 26.84 -35.67 -32.29
CA ASN A 152 25.48 -36.14 -32.60
C ASN A 152 24.44 -35.33 -31.82
N SER A 153 23.17 -35.46 -32.18
CA SER A 153 22.05 -34.71 -31.60
C SER A 153 21.95 -34.86 -30.07
N ALA A 154 22.29 -36.03 -29.51
CA ALA A 154 22.19 -36.27 -28.08
C ALA A 154 23.26 -35.50 -27.29
N LEU A 155 24.48 -35.35 -27.83
CA LEU A 155 25.55 -34.58 -27.23
C LEU A 155 25.21 -33.09 -27.24
N TYR A 156 24.71 -32.54 -28.36
CA TYR A 156 24.26 -31.15 -28.42
C TYR A 156 23.04 -30.87 -27.56
N GLU A 157 22.06 -31.78 -27.49
CA GLU A 157 20.93 -31.64 -26.57
C GLU A 157 21.42 -31.54 -25.12
N SER A 158 22.40 -32.35 -24.72
CA SER A 158 22.97 -32.32 -23.38
C SER A 158 23.72 -31.01 -23.10
N LEU A 159 24.48 -30.50 -24.08
CA LEU A 159 25.19 -29.21 -23.95
C LEU A 159 24.20 -28.02 -23.88
N ILE A 160 23.13 -28.06 -24.69
CA ILE A 160 22.09 -27.02 -24.64
C ILE A 160 21.38 -27.06 -23.29
N LYS A 161 20.99 -28.24 -22.80
CA LYS A 161 20.39 -28.39 -21.46
C LYS A 161 21.31 -27.97 -20.33
N ALA A 162 22.64 -28.14 -20.48
CA ALA A 162 23.59 -27.62 -19.49
C ALA A 162 23.48 -26.10 -19.34
N ASN A 163 23.13 -25.37 -20.40
CA ASN A 163 22.90 -23.92 -20.36
C ASN A 163 21.65 -23.48 -19.61
N ILE A 164 20.85 -24.40 -19.02
CA ILE A 164 19.83 -24.10 -18.02
C ILE A 164 20.48 -23.66 -16.70
N ASP A 165 21.76 -23.97 -16.48
CA ASP A 165 22.48 -23.53 -15.29
C ASP A 165 22.42 -22.01 -15.13
N LYS A 166 22.04 -21.57 -13.90
CA LYS A 166 21.79 -20.16 -13.59
C LYS A 166 23.03 -19.30 -13.66
N GLN A 167 24.17 -19.87 -13.31
CA GLN A 167 25.43 -19.16 -13.09
C GLN A 167 26.32 -19.16 -14.33
N TYR A 168 26.38 -20.28 -15.01
CA TYR A 168 27.31 -20.52 -16.10
C TYR A 168 26.64 -20.67 -17.47
N GLY A 169 25.32 -20.88 -17.49
CA GLY A 169 24.55 -21.00 -18.72
C GLY A 169 24.21 -19.65 -19.36
N SER A 170 23.87 -19.66 -20.64
CA SER A 170 23.33 -18.50 -21.33
C SER A 170 22.53 -18.85 -22.57
N ALA A 171 21.52 -18.05 -22.89
CA ALA A 171 20.74 -18.18 -24.13
C ALA A 171 21.62 -18.01 -25.37
N LYS A 172 22.62 -17.10 -25.33
CA LYS A 172 23.56 -16.85 -26.43
C LYS A 172 24.41 -18.09 -26.74
N ALA A 173 24.95 -18.77 -25.71
CA ALA A 173 25.71 -19.99 -25.89
C ALA A 173 24.83 -21.12 -26.47
N ALA A 174 23.62 -21.26 -25.97
CA ALA A 174 22.65 -22.24 -26.51
C ALA A 174 22.28 -21.96 -27.97
N ALA A 175 22.08 -20.68 -28.33
CA ALA A 175 21.86 -20.27 -29.72
C ALA A 175 23.06 -20.55 -30.63
N HIS A 176 24.29 -20.39 -30.11
CA HIS A 176 25.50 -20.76 -30.86
C HIS A 176 25.59 -22.25 -31.12
N LEU A 177 25.27 -23.06 -30.11
CA LEU A 177 25.21 -24.52 -30.26
C LEU A 177 24.15 -24.96 -31.31
N LEU A 178 23.00 -24.29 -31.38
CA LEU A 178 22.01 -24.55 -32.42
C LEU A 178 22.56 -24.26 -33.82
N LYS A 179 23.28 -23.13 -33.98
CA LYS A 179 23.93 -22.79 -35.28
C LYS A 179 25.00 -23.80 -35.64
N GLU A 180 25.77 -24.32 -34.71
CA GLU A 180 26.73 -25.40 -34.97
C GLU A 180 26.05 -26.68 -35.47
N VAL A 181 24.95 -27.08 -34.80
CA VAL A 181 24.13 -28.25 -35.24
C VAL A 181 23.68 -28.08 -36.71
N GLN A 182 23.21 -26.87 -37.05
CA GLN A 182 22.76 -26.55 -38.41
C GLN A 182 23.92 -26.54 -39.42
N ASN A 183 25.03 -25.94 -39.08
CA ASN A 183 26.22 -25.84 -39.95
C ASN A 183 26.86 -27.20 -40.22
N HIS A 184 26.82 -28.13 -39.26
CA HIS A 184 27.34 -29.47 -39.40
C HIS A 184 26.33 -30.47 -39.97
N ASN A 185 25.13 -29.99 -40.38
CA ASN A 185 24.05 -30.82 -40.91
C ASN A 185 23.66 -31.98 -39.97
N ILE A 186 23.76 -31.77 -38.67
CA ILE A 186 23.35 -32.75 -37.67
C ILE A 186 21.81 -32.71 -37.56
N PRO A 187 21.14 -33.89 -37.53
CA PRO A 187 19.68 -33.91 -37.43
C PRO A 187 19.19 -33.20 -36.17
N THR A 188 18.38 -32.16 -36.34
CA THR A 188 17.74 -31.45 -35.23
C THR A 188 16.56 -32.25 -34.73
N THR A 189 16.64 -32.71 -33.51
CA THR A 189 15.57 -33.48 -32.83
C THR A 189 14.61 -32.54 -32.07
N PRO A 190 13.36 -32.97 -31.78
CA PRO A 190 12.46 -32.22 -30.91
C PRO A 190 13.10 -31.89 -29.56
N GLY A 191 13.95 -32.78 -29.01
CA GLY A 191 14.64 -32.57 -27.75
C GLY A 191 15.58 -31.34 -27.73
N ILE A 192 16.28 -31.07 -28.86
CA ILE A 192 17.12 -29.89 -29.01
C ILE A 192 16.28 -28.59 -28.88
N TYR A 193 15.14 -28.52 -29.57
CA TYR A 193 14.27 -27.36 -29.52
C TYR A 193 13.59 -27.18 -28.16
N GLN A 194 13.16 -28.28 -27.53
CA GLN A 194 12.62 -28.27 -26.18
C GLN A 194 13.67 -27.77 -25.17
N ALA A 195 14.90 -28.27 -25.29
CA ALA A 195 16.03 -27.78 -24.46
C ALA A 195 16.27 -26.27 -24.61
N LEU A 196 16.21 -25.76 -25.85
CA LEU A 196 16.33 -24.30 -26.08
C LEU A 196 15.21 -23.48 -25.42
N ILE A 197 13.97 -23.98 -25.47
CA ILE A 197 12.85 -23.31 -24.78
C ILE A 197 13.08 -23.33 -23.26
N GLU A 198 13.54 -24.45 -22.70
CA GLU A 198 13.88 -24.55 -21.27
C GLU A 198 15.01 -23.58 -20.89
N VAL A 199 16.04 -23.41 -21.75
CA VAL A 199 17.11 -22.40 -21.55
C VAL A 199 16.53 -20.98 -21.58
N THR A 200 15.67 -20.65 -22.56
CA THR A 200 15.06 -19.32 -22.64
C THR A 200 14.06 -19.04 -21.52
N ALA A 201 13.57 -20.05 -20.83
CA ALA A 201 12.82 -19.90 -19.60
C ALA A 201 13.71 -19.45 -18.43
N VAL A 202 14.99 -19.81 -18.42
CA VAL A 202 15.95 -19.43 -17.38
C VAL A 202 16.71 -18.15 -17.75
N HIS A 203 17.16 -18.03 -18.98
CA HIS A 203 17.87 -16.90 -19.55
C HIS A 203 16.98 -16.21 -20.59
N PRO A 204 16.26 -15.14 -20.25
CA PRO A 204 15.28 -14.52 -21.13
C PRO A 204 15.88 -14.08 -22.47
N ASP A 205 15.34 -14.63 -23.55
CA ASP A 205 15.61 -14.21 -24.93
C ASP A 205 14.36 -14.50 -25.77
N TYR A 206 13.49 -13.48 -25.86
CA TYR A 206 12.22 -13.61 -26.55
C TYR A 206 12.38 -13.83 -28.07
N VAL A 207 13.47 -13.31 -28.67
CA VAL A 207 13.74 -13.48 -30.11
C VAL A 207 14.10 -14.92 -30.40
N LEU A 208 15.05 -15.50 -29.66
CA LEU A 208 15.43 -16.90 -29.79
C LEU A 208 14.23 -17.82 -29.54
N ARG A 209 13.44 -17.54 -28.49
CA ARG A 209 12.25 -18.33 -28.18
C ARG A 209 11.23 -18.30 -29.33
N ALA A 210 10.96 -17.12 -29.90
CA ALA A 210 10.03 -16.98 -31.03
C ALA A 210 10.53 -17.75 -32.28
N GLN A 211 11.84 -17.68 -32.58
CA GLN A 211 12.45 -18.42 -33.69
C GLN A 211 12.32 -19.94 -33.49
N VAL A 212 12.64 -20.43 -32.29
CA VAL A 212 12.57 -21.84 -31.94
C VAL A 212 11.13 -22.35 -32.03
N LEU A 213 10.16 -21.62 -31.53
CA LEU A 213 8.74 -21.98 -31.62
C LEU A 213 8.24 -22.00 -33.07
N HIS A 214 8.68 -21.04 -33.89
CA HIS A 214 8.35 -20.98 -35.30
C HIS A 214 8.92 -22.21 -36.05
N GLU A 215 10.18 -22.57 -35.81
CA GLU A 215 10.81 -23.74 -36.40
C GLU A 215 10.14 -25.05 -35.96
N MET A 216 9.79 -25.16 -34.65
CA MET A 216 9.04 -26.33 -34.16
C MET A 216 7.70 -26.48 -34.86
N LYS A 217 6.96 -25.38 -35.05
CA LYS A 217 5.68 -25.38 -35.75
C LYS A 217 5.84 -25.81 -37.21
N ASN A 218 6.85 -25.29 -37.93
CA ASN A 218 7.13 -25.61 -39.32
C ASN A 218 7.50 -27.10 -39.52
N ARG A 219 8.07 -27.73 -38.47
CA ARG A 219 8.48 -29.13 -38.48
C ARG A 219 7.43 -30.08 -37.86
N TRP A 220 6.26 -29.55 -37.46
CA TRP A 220 5.18 -30.29 -36.82
C TRP A 220 5.61 -30.99 -35.51
N TYR A 221 6.55 -30.37 -34.77
CA TYR A 221 6.97 -30.89 -33.47
C TYR A 221 5.98 -30.49 -32.38
N ASN A 222 5.53 -31.46 -31.60
CA ASN A 222 4.63 -31.21 -30.46
C ASN A 222 5.39 -30.66 -29.25
N LEU A 223 4.74 -29.77 -28.53
CA LEU A 223 5.21 -29.28 -27.25
C LEU A 223 4.93 -30.34 -26.17
N THR A 224 5.90 -30.55 -25.27
CA THR A 224 5.66 -31.35 -24.07
C THR A 224 5.08 -30.46 -22.97
N PRO A 225 4.39 -31.02 -21.95
CA PRO A 225 3.88 -30.23 -20.82
C PRO A 225 4.96 -29.40 -20.12
N ILE A 226 6.16 -29.93 -20.01
CA ILE A 226 7.31 -29.22 -19.42
C ILE A 226 7.69 -28.01 -20.27
N THR A 227 7.72 -28.19 -21.59
CA THR A 227 8.04 -27.11 -22.53
C THR A 227 6.98 -26.01 -22.50
N GLU A 228 5.69 -26.35 -22.39
CA GLU A 228 4.60 -25.38 -22.28
C GLU A 228 4.73 -24.55 -20.99
N VAL A 229 5.01 -25.19 -19.87
CA VAL A 229 5.31 -24.50 -18.60
C VAL A 229 6.53 -23.59 -18.75
N SER A 230 7.58 -24.04 -19.43
CA SER A 230 8.79 -23.24 -19.70
C SER A 230 8.49 -22.01 -20.56
N ILE A 231 7.59 -22.12 -21.54
CA ILE A 231 7.13 -20.98 -22.34
C ILE A 231 6.45 -19.94 -21.43
N ILE A 232 5.53 -20.38 -20.57
CA ILE A 232 4.81 -19.50 -19.64
C ILE A 232 5.79 -18.76 -18.72
N ILE A 233 6.76 -19.47 -18.14
CA ILE A 233 7.78 -18.85 -17.29
C ILE A 233 8.63 -17.83 -18.07
N GLY A 234 9.02 -18.18 -19.29
CA GLY A 234 9.75 -17.27 -20.15
C GLY A 234 8.96 -15.99 -20.46
N LEU A 235 7.65 -16.10 -20.72
CA LEU A 235 6.77 -14.96 -20.93
C LEU A 235 6.65 -14.06 -19.68
N LEU A 236 6.49 -14.67 -18.50
CA LEU A 236 6.47 -13.92 -17.23
C LEU A 236 7.77 -13.13 -17.01
N ARG A 237 8.92 -13.73 -17.32
CA ARG A 237 10.24 -13.09 -17.17
C ARG A 237 10.47 -11.96 -18.17
N ASP A 238 9.93 -12.11 -19.37
CA ASP A 238 9.97 -11.05 -20.39
C ASP A 238 8.97 -9.91 -20.10
N GLY A 239 8.19 -10.00 -19.02
CA GLY A 239 7.16 -9.01 -18.69
C GLY A 239 5.91 -9.08 -19.60
N GLN A 240 5.74 -10.19 -20.34
CA GLN A 240 4.58 -10.42 -21.22
C GLN A 240 3.45 -11.10 -20.44
N TYR A 241 2.94 -10.39 -19.42
CA TYR A 241 2.02 -10.96 -18.43
C TYR A 241 0.69 -11.42 -19.00
N GLU A 242 0.12 -10.67 -19.95
CA GLU A 242 -1.14 -11.02 -20.61
C GLU A 242 -1.00 -12.32 -21.41
N LEU A 243 0.08 -12.45 -22.18
CA LEU A 243 0.34 -13.66 -22.95
C LEU A 243 0.62 -14.87 -22.05
N ALA A 244 1.31 -14.64 -20.92
CA ALA A 244 1.55 -15.70 -19.94
C ALA A 244 0.23 -16.20 -19.33
N LEU A 245 -0.68 -15.28 -19.00
CA LEU A 245 -2.00 -15.60 -18.46
C LEU A 245 -2.85 -16.36 -19.47
N LEU A 246 -2.91 -15.89 -20.73
CA LEU A 246 -3.62 -16.58 -21.81
C LEU A 246 -3.10 -18.01 -22.01
N LYS A 247 -1.78 -18.20 -21.97
CA LYS A 247 -1.17 -19.53 -22.08
C LYS A 247 -1.48 -20.43 -20.89
N LEU A 248 -1.52 -19.86 -19.68
CA LEU A 248 -1.97 -20.60 -18.49
C LEU A 248 -3.44 -21.05 -18.63
N GLU A 249 -4.31 -20.17 -19.13
CA GLU A 249 -5.72 -20.51 -19.37
C GLU A 249 -5.89 -21.57 -20.45
N GLU A 250 -5.11 -21.50 -21.54
CA GLU A 250 -5.08 -22.54 -22.58
C GLU A 250 -4.66 -23.90 -22.00
N LEU A 251 -3.60 -23.91 -21.18
CA LEU A 251 -3.09 -25.10 -20.53
C LEU A 251 -4.11 -25.73 -19.58
N ASN A 252 -4.90 -24.90 -18.88
CA ASN A 252 -5.95 -25.35 -17.98
C ASN A 252 -7.16 -25.99 -18.71
N LYS A 253 -7.36 -25.72 -20.01
CA LYS A 253 -8.45 -26.31 -20.81
C LYS A 253 -8.12 -27.74 -21.26
N VAL A 254 -6.84 -28.10 -21.31
CA VAL A 254 -6.37 -29.42 -21.68
C VAL A 254 -6.25 -30.26 -20.41
N PRO A 255 -6.53 -31.60 -20.43
CA PRO A 255 -6.39 -32.45 -19.25
C PRO A 255 -4.91 -32.75 -18.92
N ILE A 256 -4.08 -31.70 -18.98
CA ILE A 256 -2.68 -31.71 -18.58
C ILE A 256 -2.63 -31.33 -17.11
N ASN A 257 -1.88 -32.07 -16.33
CA ASN A 257 -1.70 -31.76 -14.91
C ASN A 257 -0.78 -30.55 -14.76
N VAL A 258 -1.35 -29.34 -14.68
CA VAL A 258 -0.60 -28.10 -14.44
C VAL A 258 0.02 -28.18 -13.05
N PRO A 259 1.34 -28.03 -12.92
CA PRO A 259 1.99 -28.14 -11.62
C PRO A 259 1.51 -27.01 -10.67
N PRO A 260 1.13 -27.35 -9.43
CA PRO A 260 0.61 -26.38 -8.46
C PRO A 260 1.50 -25.15 -8.25
N TRP A 261 2.80 -25.35 -8.24
CA TRP A 261 3.77 -24.26 -8.04
C TRP A 261 3.72 -23.18 -9.16
N LEU A 262 3.22 -23.53 -10.36
CA LEU A 262 3.08 -22.53 -11.43
C LEU A 262 2.03 -21.47 -11.08
N PHE A 263 0.90 -21.91 -10.50
CA PHE A 263 -0.10 -20.95 -9.97
C PHE A 263 0.48 -20.07 -8.87
N ASP A 264 1.29 -20.66 -7.98
CA ASP A 264 1.92 -19.89 -6.90
C ASP A 264 2.86 -18.81 -7.45
N VAL A 265 3.61 -19.10 -8.55
CA VAL A 265 4.42 -18.08 -9.25
C VAL A 265 3.56 -16.93 -9.78
N PHE A 266 2.43 -17.23 -10.40
CA PHE A 266 1.51 -16.20 -10.86
C PHE A 266 0.95 -15.37 -9.69
N LEU A 267 0.52 -16.02 -8.61
CA LEU A 267 -0.02 -15.34 -7.42
C LEU A 267 0.98 -14.36 -6.83
N TYR A 268 2.25 -14.74 -6.72
CA TYR A 268 3.30 -13.84 -6.23
C TYR A 268 3.61 -12.73 -7.24
N THR A 269 3.74 -13.06 -8.51
CA THR A 269 4.10 -12.07 -9.54
C THR A 269 3.00 -11.04 -9.73
N PHE A 270 1.76 -11.49 -9.88
CA PHE A 270 0.63 -10.61 -10.14
C PHE A 270 0.21 -9.84 -8.90
N GLY A 271 0.34 -10.46 -7.73
CA GLY A 271 0.13 -9.79 -6.45
C GLY A 271 1.13 -8.63 -6.25
N ASP A 272 2.42 -8.87 -6.50
CA ASP A 272 3.47 -7.83 -6.35
C ASP A 272 3.31 -6.69 -7.38
N LEU A 273 2.78 -7.00 -8.56
CA LEU A 273 2.50 -6.02 -9.61
C LEU A 273 1.17 -5.27 -9.43
N GLY A 274 0.32 -5.69 -8.50
CA GLY A 274 -0.97 -5.06 -8.23
C GLY A 274 -2.09 -5.44 -9.22
N PHE A 275 -1.97 -6.57 -9.93
CA PHE A 275 -3.04 -7.13 -10.78
C PHE A 275 -4.03 -7.92 -9.92
N HIS A 276 -4.80 -7.20 -9.12
CA HIS A 276 -5.60 -7.80 -8.04
C HIS A 276 -6.74 -8.70 -8.54
N GLU A 277 -7.40 -8.33 -9.63
CA GLU A 277 -8.51 -9.11 -10.19
C GLU A 277 -8.03 -10.44 -10.76
N GLU A 278 -6.95 -10.41 -11.53
CA GLU A 278 -6.32 -11.59 -12.10
C GLU A 278 -5.75 -12.49 -11.00
N THR A 279 -5.10 -11.88 -10.00
CA THR A 279 -4.60 -12.61 -8.83
C THR A 279 -5.73 -13.33 -8.09
N LEU A 280 -6.86 -12.66 -7.88
CA LEU A 280 -8.03 -13.28 -7.24
C LEU A 280 -8.65 -14.38 -8.11
N ALA A 281 -8.70 -14.20 -9.42
CA ALA A 281 -9.21 -15.22 -10.35
C ALA A 281 -8.35 -16.48 -10.31
N ILE A 282 -7.02 -16.33 -10.34
CA ILE A 282 -6.05 -17.43 -10.23
C ILE A 282 -6.16 -18.10 -8.86
N LEU A 283 -6.26 -17.33 -7.79
CA LEU A 283 -6.41 -17.82 -6.41
C LEU A 283 -7.68 -18.68 -6.26
N ARG A 284 -8.82 -18.20 -6.77
CA ARG A 284 -10.08 -18.94 -6.78
C ARG A 284 -10.00 -20.23 -7.59
N HIS A 285 -9.32 -20.18 -8.74
CA HIS A 285 -9.10 -21.38 -9.56
C HIS A 285 -8.22 -22.38 -8.83
N ARG A 286 -7.12 -21.94 -8.25
CA ARG A 286 -6.18 -22.76 -7.47
C ARG A 286 -6.86 -23.41 -6.27
N GLN A 287 -7.71 -22.66 -5.53
CA GLN A 287 -8.46 -23.19 -4.40
C GLN A 287 -9.46 -24.26 -4.84
N ARG A 288 -10.18 -24.06 -5.94
CA ARG A 288 -11.09 -25.08 -6.50
C ARG A 288 -10.36 -26.40 -6.82
N ILE A 289 -9.12 -26.32 -7.32
CA ILE A 289 -8.30 -27.52 -7.57
C ILE A 289 -7.95 -28.21 -6.24
N VAL A 290 -7.57 -27.44 -5.22
CA VAL A 290 -7.28 -27.99 -3.88
C VAL A 290 -8.49 -28.71 -3.32
N ASP A 291 -9.66 -28.08 -3.38
CA ASP A 291 -10.92 -28.64 -2.86
C ASP A 291 -11.33 -29.92 -3.58
N ALA A 292 -11.14 -29.96 -4.92
CA ALA A 292 -11.47 -31.12 -5.75
C ALA A 292 -10.53 -32.32 -5.54
N VAL A 293 -9.22 -32.05 -5.46
CA VAL A 293 -8.19 -33.11 -5.44
C VAL A 293 -7.70 -33.40 -4.04
N LYS A 294 -7.95 -32.52 -3.07
CA LYS A 294 -7.47 -32.56 -1.68
C LYS A 294 -5.95 -32.75 -1.55
N ARG A 295 -5.21 -32.25 -2.54
CA ARG A 295 -3.74 -32.33 -2.60
C ARG A 295 -3.13 -30.94 -2.78
N ALA A 296 -1.90 -30.78 -2.29
CA ALA A 296 -1.10 -29.57 -2.43
C ALA A 296 -1.86 -28.28 -2.03
N PRO A 297 -2.25 -28.11 -0.75
CA PRO A 297 -2.89 -26.89 -0.29
C PRO A 297 -1.98 -25.68 -0.52
N LEU A 298 -2.57 -24.48 -0.57
CA LEU A 298 -1.81 -23.24 -0.59
C LEU A 298 -0.97 -23.13 0.69
N SER A 299 0.25 -22.59 0.56
CA SER A 299 1.10 -22.37 1.71
C SER A 299 0.54 -21.24 2.59
N LEU A 300 0.79 -21.31 3.90
CA LEU A 300 0.42 -20.24 4.83
C LEU A 300 1.05 -18.91 4.41
N ASN A 301 2.28 -18.94 3.90
CA ASN A 301 2.99 -17.77 3.42
C ASN A 301 2.29 -17.13 2.20
N THR A 302 1.73 -17.95 1.29
CA THR A 302 0.97 -17.44 0.14
C THR A 302 -0.29 -16.72 0.61
N TRP A 303 -1.03 -17.28 1.57
CA TRP A 303 -2.20 -16.64 2.16
C TRP A 303 -1.86 -15.31 2.83
N GLN A 304 -0.80 -15.29 3.64
CA GLN A 304 -0.34 -14.07 4.33
C GLN A 304 0.12 -13.00 3.34
N PHE A 305 0.89 -13.37 2.34
CA PHE A 305 1.35 -12.45 1.29
C PHE A 305 0.18 -11.81 0.55
N LEU A 306 -0.78 -12.61 0.09
CA LEU A 306 -1.93 -12.11 -0.66
C LEU A 306 -2.84 -11.24 0.21
N LEU A 307 -3.03 -11.59 1.48
CA LEU A 307 -3.79 -10.76 2.42
C LEU A 307 -3.11 -9.41 2.64
N ASP A 308 -1.78 -9.39 2.80
CA ASP A 308 -1.02 -8.15 2.94
C ASP A 308 -1.15 -7.26 1.70
N VAL A 309 -0.98 -7.84 0.50
CA VAL A 309 -1.13 -7.11 -0.77
C VAL A 309 -2.53 -6.54 -0.93
N PHE A 310 -3.56 -7.38 -0.82
CA PHE A 310 -4.94 -6.94 -0.99
C PHE A 310 -5.39 -5.93 0.07
N SER A 311 -4.90 -6.06 1.31
CA SER A 311 -5.26 -5.13 2.37
C SER A 311 -4.60 -3.76 2.22
N ARG A 312 -3.35 -3.69 1.74
CA ARG A 312 -2.66 -2.43 1.45
C ARG A 312 -3.39 -1.61 0.40
N ASP A 313 -3.88 -2.26 -0.64
CA ASP A 313 -4.56 -1.61 -1.76
C ASP A 313 -6.09 -1.55 -1.57
N ALA A 314 -6.57 -2.01 -0.40
CA ALA A 314 -7.98 -2.05 -0.02
C ALA A 314 -8.87 -2.79 -1.04
N PHE A 315 -8.36 -3.85 -1.65
CA PHE A 315 -9.10 -4.69 -2.60
C PHE A 315 -10.03 -5.66 -1.85
N GLN A 316 -11.22 -5.16 -1.49
CA GLN A 316 -12.20 -5.88 -0.65
C GLN A 316 -12.53 -7.30 -1.14
N PRO A 317 -12.77 -7.59 -2.44
CA PRO A 317 -13.13 -8.94 -2.86
C PRO A 317 -12.05 -9.99 -2.56
N GLY A 318 -10.78 -9.60 -2.70
CA GLY A 318 -9.63 -10.44 -2.37
C GLY A 318 -9.46 -10.63 -0.88
N ILE A 319 -9.56 -9.55 -0.10
CA ILE A 319 -9.49 -9.60 1.37
C ILE A 319 -10.57 -10.55 1.91
N LYS A 320 -11.81 -10.39 1.49
CA LYS A 320 -12.93 -11.20 1.94
C LYS A 320 -12.74 -12.67 1.61
N PHE A 321 -12.31 -12.97 0.39
CA PHE A 321 -12.03 -14.34 -0.01
C PHE A 321 -10.98 -15.01 0.88
N ILE A 322 -9.87 -14.31 1.16
CA ILE A 322 -8.80 -14.83 2.01
C ILE A 322 -9.27 -14.94 3.46
N TRP A 323 -10.00 -13.93 3.93
CA TRP A 323 -10.52 -13.92 5.29
C TRP A 323 -11.39 -15.15 5.58
N ASP A 324 -12.33 -15.42 4.68
CA ASP A 324 -13.26 -16.53 4.81
C ASP A 324 -12.58 -17.92 4.71
N HIS A 325 -11.53 -18.03 3.87
CA HIS A 325 -10.89 -19.33 3.59
C HIS A 325 -9.70 -19.66 4.49
N SER A 326 -9.06 -18.66 5.09
CA SER A 326 -7.82 -18.89 5.84
C SER A 326 -7.80 -18.29 7.26
N VAL A 327 -8.36 -17.09 7.46
CA VAL A 327 -8.34 -16.42 8.76
C VAL A 327 -9.48 -16.93 9.64
N THR A 328 -10.72 -16.94 9.15
CA THR A 328 -11.88 -17.44 9.88
C THR A 328 -11.72 -18.90 10.34
N PRO A 329 -11.16 -19.83 9.53
CA PRO A 329 -10.86 -21.18 10.00
C PRO A 329 -9.66 -21.28 10.96
N GLY A 330 -8.97 -20.17 11.26
CA GLY A 330 -7.82 -20.15 12.16
C GLY A 330 -6.53 -20.75 11.59
N GLN A 331 -6.42 -20.84 10.26
CA GLN A 331 -5.20 -21.33 9.61
C GLN A 331 -4.11 -20.26 9.56
N VAL A 332 -4.51 -18.99 9.40
CA VAL A 332 -3.62 -17.83 9.30
C VAL A 332 -3.98 -16.81 10.36
N HIS A 333 -2.98 -16.36 11.11
CA HIS A 333 -3.09 -15.25 12.05
C HIS A 333 -2.33 -14.05 11.50
N PRO A 334 -3.01 -13.07 10.87
CA PRO A 334 -2.35 -11.94 10.24
C PRO A 334 -1.68 -11.03 11.29
N PRO A 335 -0.53 -10.40 11.01
CA PRO A 335 0.06 -9.39 11.88
C PRO A 335 -0.90 -8.21 12.13
N ASP A 336 -0.77 -7.54 13.29
CA ASP A 336 -1.67 -6.44 13.69
C ASP A 336 -1.77 -5.32 12.64
N GLY A 337 -0.65 -4.99 11.97
CA GLY A 337 -0.66 -4.01 10.89
C GLY A 337 -1.50 -4.42 9.68
N VAL A 338 -1.50 -5.72 9.34
CA VAL A 338 -2.34 -6.25 8.25
C VAL A 338 -3.81 -6.23 8.67
N VAL A 339 -4.12 -6.62 9.92
CA VAL A 339 -5.50 -6.55 10.44
C VAL A 339 -6.02 -5.12 10.44
N LEU A 340 -5.18 -4.14 10.80
CA LEU A 340 -5.53 -2.73 10.71
C LEU A 340 -5.80 -2.28 9.26
N ASN A 341 -5.01 -2.75 8.29
CA ASN A 341 -5.27 -2.49 6.87
C ASN A 341 -6.60 -3.10 6.41
N VAL A 342 -6.89 -4.34 6.84
CA VAL A 342 -8.19 -5.00 6.58
C VAL A 342 -9.34 -4.20 7.17
N LEU A 343 -9.20 -3.71 8.40
CA LEU A 343 -10.20 -2.88 9.06
C LEU A 343 -10.40 -1.55 8.33
N ASN A 344 -9.33 -0.91 7.85
CA ASN A 344 -9.40 0.29 7.03
C ASN A 344 -10.05 0.03 5.66
N ALA A 345 -9.80 -1.13 5.05
CA ALA A 345 -10.46 -1.54 3.83
C ALA A 345 -11.97 -1.76 4.08
N ALA A 346 -12.34 -2.46 5.17
CA ALA A 346 -13.73 -2.61 5.59
C ALA A 346 -14.41 -1.26 5.80
N ALA A 347 -13.70 -0.28 6.39
CA ALA A 347 -14.20 1.08 6.58
C ALA A 347 -14.46 1.80 5.26
N ARG A 348 -13.58 1.64 4.26
CA ARG A 348 -13.78 2.25 2.93
C ARG A 348 -14.99 1.71 2.19
N HIS A 349 -15.33 0.44 2.42
CA HIS A 349 -16.44 -0.25 1.75
C HIS A 349 -17.70 -0.37 2.60
N GLY A 350 -17.64 0.01 3.88
CA GLY A 350 -18.77 -0.13 4.82
C GLY A 350 -19.06 -1.59 5.21
N ASP A 351 -18.08 -2.49 5.11
CA ASP A 351 -18.26 -3.92 5.40
C ASP A 351 -18.20 -4.20 6.91
N THR A 352 -19.39 -4.23 7.53
CA THR A 352 -19.51 -4.47 8.97
C THR A 352 -19.10 -5.89 9.37
N ALA A 353 -19.34 -6.90 8.54
CA ALA A 353 -18.99 -8.29 8.84
C ALA A 353 -17.46 -8.47 8.88
N LEU A 354 -16.76 -7.95 7.88
CA LEU A 354 -15.30 -7.99 7.82
C LEU A 354 -14.68 -7.20 8.97
N SER A 355 -15.23 -6.03 9.32
CA SER A 355 -14.73 -5.22 10.44
C SER A 355 -14.87 -5.93 11.78
N MET A 356 -16.00 -6.58 12.01
CA MET A 356 -16.22 -7.36 13.24
C MET A 356 -15.28 -8.57 13.32
N GLY A 357 -15.06 -9.28 12.20
CA GLY A 357 -14.08 -10.36 12.12
C GLY A 357 -12.67 -9.90 12.45
N ALA A 358 -12.25 -8.74 11.93
CA ALA A 358 -10.95 -8.14 12.22
C ALA A 358 -10.78 -7.79 13.71
N ILE A 359 -11.79 -7.21 14.33
CA ILE A 359 -11.75 -6.89 15.77
C ILE A 359 -11.75 -8.18 16.61
N GLN A 360 -12.51 -9.19 16.22
CA GLN A 360 -12.54 -10.47 16.91
C GLN A 360 -11.17 -11.16 16.87
N GLU A 361 -10.48 -11.13 15.71
CA GLU A 361 -9.13 -11.67 15.58
C GLU A 361 -8.12 -10.97 16.50
N LEU A 362 -8.18 -9.63 16.62
CA LEU A 362 -7.35 -8.88 17.57
C LEU A 362 -7.70 -9.22 19.03
N SER A 363 -8.99 -9.34 19.33
CA SER A 363 -9.48 -9.66 20.69
C SER A 363 -9.07 -11.06 21.15
N THR A 364 -9.16 -12.08 20.27
CA THR A 364 -8.73 -13.46 20.60
C THR A 364 -7.25 -13.56 20.96
N ARG A 365 -6.44 -12.65 20.42
CA ARG A 365 -5.00 -12.53 20.72
C ARG A 365 -4.71 -11.62 21.91
N GLY A 366 -5.73 -11.03 22.53
CA GLY A 366 -5.57 -10.10 23.66
C GLY A 366 -4.89 -8.78 23.28
N VAL A 367 -4.94 -8.38 22.01
CA VAL A 367 -4.34 -7.13 21.54
C VAL A 367 -5.17 -5.95 22.04
N LYS A 368 -4.53 -5.00 22.73
CA LYS A 368 -5.19 -3.76 23.14
C LYS A 368 -5.47 -2.88 21.93
N LEU A 369 -6.74 -2.54 21.71
CA LEU A 369 -7.15 -1.69 20.58
C LEU A 369 -6.57 -0.27 20.74
N SER A 370 -6.03 0.26 19.66
CA SER A 370 -5.53 1.64 19.56
C SER A 370 -6.61 2.57 18.99
N MET A 371 -6.37 3.88 19.07
CA MET A 371 -7.24 4.92 18.50
C MET A 371 -7.64 4.60 17.04
N HIS A 372 -6.69 4.20 16.20
CA HIS A 372 -6.94 3.90 14.78
C HIS A 372 -7.92 2.75 14.54
N HIS A 373 -8.00 1.78 15.44
CA HIS A 373 -8.99 0.71 15.34
C HIS A 373 -10.41 1.25 15.58
N TYR A 374 -10.57 2.13 16.57
CA TYR A 374 -11.86 2.77 16.85
C TYR A 374 -12.28 3.73 15.75
N GLU A 375 -11.36 4.52 15.20
CA GLU A 375 -11.60 5.40 14.06
C GLU A 375 -12.13 4.63 12.84
N ALA A 376 -11.48 3.51 12.51
CA ALA A 376 -11.92 2.66 11.42
C ALA A 376 -13.33 2.09 11.67
N LEU A 377 -13.66 1.67 12.90
CA LEU A 377 -15.00 1.21 13.26
C LEU A 377 -16.06 2.32 13.13
N ILE A 378 -15.74 3.54 13.56
CA ILE A 378 -16.63 4.70 13.39
C ILE A 378 -16.90 4.92 11.91
N HIS A 379 -15.86 4.86 11.07
CA HIS A 379 -16.00 4.97 9.62
C HIS A 379 -16.90 3.88 9.03
N VAL A 380 -16.75 2.63 9.45
CA VAL A 380 -17.62 1.52 9.00
C VAL A 380 -19.08 1.83 9.30
N HIS A 381 -19.37 2.20 10.55
CA HIS A 381 -20.76 2.42 11.00
C HIS A 381 -21.38 3.67 10.38
N THR A 382 -20.61 4.74 10.17
CA THR A 382 -21.09 5.95 9.50
C THR A 382 -21.40 5.68 8.02
N ARG A 383 -20.60 4.87 7.34
CA ARG A 383 -20.89 4.48 5.95
C ARG A 383 -22.10 3.56 5.81
N HIS A 384 -22.41 2.81 6.84
CA HIS A 384 -23.59 1.94 6.90
C HIS A 384 -24.84 2.67 7.42
N ASP A 385 -24.76 4.00 7.61
CA ASP A 385 -25.81 4.85 8.20
C ASP A 385 -26.26 4.42 9.62
N ASP A 386 -25.41 3.69 10.33
CA ASP A 386 -25.65 3.28 11.72
C ASP A 386 -25.01 4.28 12.71
N LEU A 387 -25.65 5.46 12.78
CA LEU A 387 -25.20 6.55 13.64
C LEU A 387 -25.17 6.16 15.12
N ARG A 388 -26.09 5.26 15.56
CA ARG A 388 -26.13 4.77 16.95
C ARG A 388 -24.85 4.03 17.31
N LYS A 389 -24.45 3.07 16.47
CA LYS A 389 -23.21 2.33 16.73
C LYS A 389 -21.97 3.22 16.63
N ALA A 390 -21.93 4.14 15.67
CA ALA A 390 -20.82 5.09 15.57
C ALA A 390 -20.63 5.91 16.86
N LEU A 391 -21.72 6.45 17.44
CA LEU A 391 -21.70 7.17 18.72
C LEU A 391 -21.38 6.24 19.90
N THR A 392 -21.87 4.99 19.87
CA THR A 392 -21.52 4.01 20.91
C THR A 392 -20.02 3.70 20.92
N VAL A 393 -19.39 3.60 19.75
CA VAL A 393 -17.93 3.39 19.63
C VAL A 393 -17.15 4.54 20.26
N LEU A 394 -17.57 5.79 20.10
CA LEU A 394 -16.96 6.94 20.80
C LEU A 394 -17.03 6.82 22.33
N CYS A 395 -18.19 6.35 22.86
CA CYS A 395 -18.34 6.14 24.29
C CYS A 395 -17.46 4.99 24.80
N ILE A 396 -17.32 3.89 24.04
CA ILE A 396 -16.44 2.77 24.37
C ILE A 396 -14.98 3.21 24.34
N MET A 397 -14.59 4.02 23.38
CA MET A 397 -13.25 4.57 23.25
C MET A 397 -12.86 5.41 24.46
N ALA A 398 -13.78 6.29 24.92
CA ALA A 398 -13.59 7.07 26.13
C ALA A 398 -13.46 6.18 27.39
N LYS A 399 -14.25 5.10 27.48
CA LYS A 399 -14.15 4.11 28.57
C LYS A 399 -12.83 3.34 28.56
N ALA A 400 -12.17 3.24 27.41
CA ALA A 400 -10.85 2.63 27.27
C ALA A 400 -9.68 3.60 27.52
N ASP A 401 -9.94 4.74 28.16
CA ASP A 401 -8.99 5.85 28.45
C ASP A 401 -8.34 6.43 27.19
N LEU A 402 -9.03 6.34 26.06
CA LEU A 402 -8.62 6.99 24.81
C LEU A 402 -9.52 8.21 24.58
N SER A 403 -8.94 9.41 24.60
CA SER A 403 -9.69 10.64 24.31
C SER A 403 -10.01 10.75 22.82
N PRO A 404 -11.31 10.76 22.41
CA PRO A 404 -11.68 10.99 21.02
C PRO A 404 -11.22 12.38 20.57
N ASP A 405 -10.63 12.44 19.38
CA ASP A 405 -10.15 13.67 18.77
C ASP A 405 -11.01 14.08 17.54
N LEU A 406 -10.58 15.13 16.85
CA LEU A 406 -11.24 15.60 15.63
C LEU A 406 -11.21 14.56 14.49
N ALA A 407 -10.19 13.69 14.43
CA ALA A 407 -10.10 12.66 13.41
C ALA A 407 -11.14 11.57 13.65
N SER A 408 -11.32 11.16 14.91
CA SER A 408 -12.32 10.17 15.34
C SER A 408 -13.76 10.65 15.10
N THR A 409 -14.03 11.95 15.29
CA THR A 409 -15.38 12.52 15.20
C THR A 409 -15.78 12.99 13.81
N ARG A 410 -14.80 13.25 12.94
CA ARG A 410 -15.01 13.78 11.58
C ARG A 410 -15.99 12.97 10.72
N PRO A 411 -15.96 11.62 10.68
CA PRO A 411 -16.91 10.85 9.89
C PRO A 411 -18.35 11.05 10.33
N ILE A 412 -18.59 11.12 11.65
CA ILE A 412 -19.92 11.38 12.21
C ILE A 412 -20.35 12.81 11.84
N PHE A 413 -19.47 13.77 11.98
CA PHE A 413 -19.72 15.17 11.61
C PHE A 413 -20.15 15.30 10.14
N GLN A 414 -19.51 14.59 9.22
CA GLN A 414 -19.88 14.61 7.79
C GLN A 414 -21.34 14.18 7.58
N VAL A 415 -21.76 13.08 8.22
CA VAL A 415 -23.15 12.59 8.15
C VAL A 415 -24.15 13.61 8.74
N LEU A 416 -23.80 14.22 9.87
CA LEU A 416 -24.65 15.20 10.55
C LEU A 416 -24.74 16.52 9.78
N ARG A 417 -23.64 16.95 9.15
CA ARG A 417 -23.59 18.19 8.35
C ARG A 417 -24.52 18.14 7.15
N ASP A 418 -24.73 16.97 6.55
CA ASP A 418 -25.50 16.84 5.33
C ASP A 418 -27.02 16.88 5.56
N SER A 419 -27.50 16.65 6.81
CA SER A 419 -28.93 16.65 7.14
C SER A 419 -29.24 17.15 8.56
N PRO A 420 -30.10 18.17 8.73
CA PRO A 420 -30.59 18.59 10.04
C PRO A 420 -31.31 17.47 10.81
N ALA A 421 -32.08 16.65 10.10
CA ALA A 421 -32.81 15.53 10.71
C ALA A 421 -31.87 14.49 11.34
N SER A 422 -30.67 14.29 10.76
CA SER A 422 -29.62 13.43 11.33
C SER A 422 -29.08 14.01 12.62
N THR A 423 -28.97 15.33 12.74
CA THR A 423 -28.54 16.02 13.96
C THR A 423 -29.54 15.81 15.11
N ASP A 424 -30.86 15.97 14.84
CA ASP A 424 -31.90 15.72 15.84
C ASP A 424 -31.94 14.24 16.27
N LYS A 425 -31.75 13.33 15.31
CA LYS A 425 -31.64 11.89 15.58
C LYS A 425 -30.42 11.59 16.48
N ALA A 426 -29.27 12.21 16.17
CA ALA A 426 -28.05 12.04 16.98
C ALA A 426 -28.24 12.50 18.42
N LEU A 427 -28.89 13.66 18.63
CA LEU A 427 -29.18 14.17 19.97
C LEU A 427 -30.05 13.19 20.78
N LYS A 428 -31.11 12.64 20.17
CA LYS A 428 -31.95 11.62 20.82
C LYS A 428 -31.12 10.38 21.19
N ILE A 429 -30.26 9.92 20.28
CA ILE A 429 -29.38 8.77 20.52
C ILE A 429 -28.43 9.06 21.71
N LEU A 430 -27.85 10.25 21.81
CA LEU A 430 -26.99 10.60 22.95
C LEU A 430 -27.75 10.55 24.29
N HIS A 431 -29.00 11.03 24.32
CA HIS A 431 -29.85 10.93 25.50
C HIS A 431 -30.17 9.48 25.91
N GLU A 432 -30.35 8.60 24.93
CA GLU A 432 -30.56 7.18 25.19
C GLU A 432 -29.28 6.48 25.66
N LEU A 433 -28.14 6.78 25.02
CA LEU A 433 -26.84 6.19 25.37
C LEU A 433 -26.36 6.59 26.76
N LYS A 434 -26.74 7.77 27.26
CA LYS A 434 -26.40 8.24 28.61
C LYS A 434 -26.82 7.25 29.71
N VAL A 435 -27.85 6.46 29.47
CA VAL A 435 -28.33 5.48 30.46
C VAL A 435 -27.34 4.32 30.65
N GLN A 436 -26.53 4.01 29.61
CA GLN A 436 -25.63 2.85 29.60
C GLN A 436 -24.14 3.23 29.58
N TYR A 437 -23.83 4.43 29.09
CA TYR A 437 -22.47 4.87 28.85
C TYR A 437 -22.24 6.29 29.39
N THR A 438 -21.00 6.59 29.77
CA THR A 438 -20.54 7.96 29.96
C THR A 438 -20.33 8.61 28.60
N ILE A 439 -20.98 9.74 28.36
CA ILE A 439 -20.89 10.46 27.08
C ILE A 439 -19.68 11.39 27.12
N PRO A 440 -18.66 11.19 26.26
CA PRO A 440 -17.52 12.10 26.20
C PRO A 440 -17.92 13.45 25.56
N ALA A 441 -17.26 14.54 25.96
CA ALA A 441 -17.50 15.87 25.40
C ALA A 441 -17.39 15.89 23.87
N ALA A 442 -16.47 15.15 23.30
CA ALA A 442 -16.29 15.04 21.85
C ALA A 442 -17.55 14.53 21.11
N ALA A 443 -18.29 13.57 21.67
CA ALA A 443 -19.54 13.09 21.09
C ALA A 443 -20.65 14.15 21.10
N PHE A 444 -20.71 14.94 22.15
CA PHE A 444 -21.64 16.08 22.23
C PHE A 444 -21.22 17.21 21.28
N ASN A 445 -19.93 17.53 21.21
CA ASN A 445 -19.37 18.57 20.37
C ASN A 445 -19.68 18.38 18.88
N VAL A 446 -19.69 17.13 18.40
CA VAL A 446 -20.05 16.83 17.00
C VAL A 446 -21.50 17.23 16.71
N VAL A 447 -22.42 16.95 17.63
CA VAL A 447 -23.83 17.33 17.50
C VAL A 447 -23.98 18.85 17.65
N LEU A 448 -23.25 19.45 18.58
CA LEU A 448 -23.23 20.90 18.79
C LEU A 448 -22.72 21.65 17.55
N GLU A 449 -21.62 21.19 16.94
CA GLU A 449 -21.07 21.81 15.72
C GLU A 449 -22.07 21.72 14.55
N SER A 450 -22.68 20.56 14.34
CA SER A 450 -23.73 20.40 13.32
C SER A 450 -24.92 21.30 13.60
N THR A 451 -25.39 21.37 14.86
CA THR A 451 -26.47 22.27 15.27
C THR A 451 -26.10 23.74 15.01
N ALA A 452 -24.85 24.13 15.27
CA ALA A 452 -24.36 25.47 15.02
C ALA A 452 -24.32 25.83 13.52
N ILE A 453 -24.15 24.84 12.65
CA ILE A 453 -24.17 25.04 11.20
C ILE A 453 -25.60 25.22 10.70
N HIS A 454 -26.53 24.36 11.11
CA HIS A 454 -27.91 24.36 10.63
C HIS A 454 -28.78 25.42 11.28
N GLY A 455 -28.65 25.60 12.59
CA GLY A 455 -29.51 26.47 13.40
C GLY A 455 -28.88 27.78 13.88
N GLY A 456 -27.60 27.98 13.59
CA GLY A 456 -26.85 29.15 14.01
C GLY A 456 -26.51 29.15 15.50
N PHE A 457 -25.94 30.28 15.93
CA PHE A 457 -25.41 30.45 17.30
C PHE A 457 -26.48 30.23 18.38
N LYS A 458 -27.70 30.79 18.20
CA LYS A 458 -28.74 30.77 19.22
C LYS A 458 -29.16 29.36 19.61
N ILE A 459 -29.49 28.53 18.60
CA ILE A 459 -29.92 27.15 18.83
C ILE A 459 -28.76 26.31 19.41
N ALA A 460 -27.54 26.50 18.91
CA ALA A 460 -26.36 25.83 19.46
C ALA A 460 -26.10 26.24 20.93
N PHE A 461 -26.31 27.51 21.28
CA PHE A 461 -26.17 27.98 22.64
C PHE A 461 -27.22 27.43 23.60
N ASP A 462 -28.46 27.28 23.13
CA ASP A 462 -29.54 26.64 23.90
C ASP A 462 -29.22 25.16 24.12
N LEU A 463 -28.66 24.46 23.11
CA LEU A 463 -28.17 23.09 23.25
C LEU A 463 -26.99 23.01 24.23
N TYR A 464 -26.03 23.94 24.19
CA TYR A 464 -24.90 23.98 25.10
C TYR A 464 -25.35 23.97 26.58
N ARG A 465 -26.44 24.66 26.93
CA ARG A 465 -26.96 24.68 28.30
C ARG A 465 -27.33 23.31 28.84
N THR A 466 -27.59 22.34 27.97
CA THR A 466 -27.92 20.97 28.35
C THR A 466 -26.67 20.08 28.52
N ILE A 467 -25.47 20.58 28.22
CA ILE A 467 -24.24 19.76 28.19
C ILE A 467 -23.99 19.06 29.54
N ARG A 468 -24.18 19.76 30.67
CA ARG A 468 -24.01 19.20 32.02
C ARG A 468 -25.03 18.08 32.33
N GLN A 469 -26.15 18.03 31.60
CA GLN A 469 -27.13 16.95 31.74
C GLN A 469 -26.76 15.75 30.94
N VAL A 470 -25.95 15.85 29.86
CA VAL A 470 -25.58 14.80 28.94
C VAL A 470 -24.17 14.27 29.23
N CYS A 471 -23.19 15.17 29.39
CA CYS A 471 -21.79 14.83 29.62
C CYS A 471 -21.41 15.01 31.09
N VAL A 472 -20.81 13.98 31.67
CA VAL A 472 -20.41 14.02 33.09
C VAL A 472 -19.24 14.96 33.32
N ASP A 473 -18.28 15.01 32.40
CA ASP A 473 -17.06 15.85 32.50
C ASP A 473 -17.31 17.32 32.13
N GLY A 474 -18.51 17.65 31.66
CA GLY A 474 -18.86 19.00 31.23
C GLY A 474 -18.26 19.41 29.89
N PRO A 475 -18.22 20.73 29.58
CA PRO A 475 -17.67 21.26 28.35
C PRO A 475 -16.14 21.22 28.35
N ASP A 476 -15.56 21.02 27.17
CA ASP A 476 -14.13 21.12 26.91
C ASP A 476 -13.78 22.36 26.08
N VAL A 477 -12.52 22.57 25.77
CA VAL A 477 -12.03 23.70 24.97
C VAL A 477 -12.67 23.71 23.57
N GLN A 478 -12.92 22.56 22.98
CA GLN A 478 -13.55 22.44 21.63
C GLN A 478 -15.02 22.91 21.67
N THR A 479 -15.73 22.64 22.76
CA THR A 479 -17.11 23.15 22.96
C THR A 479 -17.17 24.67 22.80
N PHE A 480 -16.26 25.38 23.44
CA PHE A 480 -16.20 26.84 23.38
C PHE A 480 -15.70 27.34 22.01
N GLU A 481 -14.77 26.62 21.37
CA GLU A 481 -14.31 26.96 20.02
C GLU A 481 -15.48 26.91 19.02
N ILE A 482 -16.28 25.84 19.05
CA ILE A 482 -17.46 25.65 18.18
C ILE A 482 -18.45 26.83 18.37
N LEU A 483 -18.74 27.21 19.62
CA LEU A 483 -19.66 28.31 19.92
C LEU A 483 -19.08 29.65 19.48
N LEU A 484 -17.83 29.96 19.79
CA LEU A 484 -17.16 31.19 19.41
C LEU A 484 -17.01 31.36 17.91
N LYS A 485 -16.81 30.25 17.17
CA LYS A 485 -16.76 30.24 15.71
C LYS A 485 -18.03 30.83 15.08
N LYS A 486 -19.19 30.64 15.70
CA LYS A 486 -20.49 31.17 15.22
C LYS A 486 -20.97 32.41 15.99
N CYS A 487 -20.32 32.79 17.05
CA CYS A 487 -20.65 33.96 17.83
C CYS A 487 -20.32 35.26 17.07
N THR A 488 -21.25 36.23 17.12
CA THR A 488 -21.07 37.56 16.52
C THR A 488 -21.23 38.71 17.54
N GLN A 489 -21.78 38.41 18.73
CA GLN A 489 -22.09 39.41 19.73
C GLN A 489 -21.07 39.42 20.86
N LYS A 490 -20.58 40.61 21.24
CA LYS A 490 -19.62 40.81 22.36
C LYS A 490 -20.17 40.31 23.71
N LYS A 491 -21.49 40.48 23.96
CA LYS A 491 -22.11 40.00 25.20
C LYS A 491 -22.02 38.49 25.34
N SER A 492 -22.35 37.75 24.26
CA SER A 492 -22.28 36.29 24.22
C SER A 492 -20.84 35.80 24.33
N MET A 493 -19.89 36.47 23.66
CA MET A 493 -18.47 36.19 23.79
C MET A 493 -17.98 36.31 25.22
N ASN A 494 -18.28 37.47 25.91
CA ASN A 494 -17.87 37.66 27.28
C ASN A 494 -18.45 36.61 28.23
N PHE A 495 -19.69 36.21 28.01
CA PHE A 495 -20.33 35.13 28.76
C PHE A 495 -19.56 33.80 28.57
N LEU A 496 -19.24 33.45 27.34
CA LEU A 496 -18.51 32.19 27.03
C LEU A 496 -17.10 32.21 27.65
N ILE A 497 -16.43 33.38 27.69
CA ILE A 497 -15.13 33.51 28.33
C ILE A 497 -15.24 33.29 29.85
N ALA A 498 -16.24 33.92 30.49
CA ALA A 498 -16.48 33.72 31.92
C ALA A 498 -16.82 32.26 32.27
N GLU A 499 -17.59 31.58 31.40
CA GLU A 499 -17.84 30.15 31.54
C GLU A 499 -16.55 29.29 31.39
N MET A 500 -15.68 29.62 30.41
CA MET A 500 -14.38 28.94 30.27
C MET A 500 -13.52 29.12 31.54
N GLU A 501 -13.47 30.31 32.12
CA GLU A 501 -12.75 30.58 33.35
C GLU A 501 -13.33 29.79 34.53
N ALA A 502 -14.68 29.67 34.60
CA ALA A 502 -15.38 28.89 35.63
C ALA A 502 -15.03 27.37 35.53
N PHE A 503 -14.74 26.87 34.35
CA PHE A 503 -14.26 25.50 34.15
C PHE A 503 -12.73 25.36 34.18
N SER A 504 -12.01 26.43 34.54
CA SER A 504 -10.53 26.49 34.56
C SER A 504 -9.89 26.15 33.20
N LEU A 505 -10.58 26.40 32.11
CA LEU A 505 -10.10 26.17 30.75
C LEU A 505 -9.39 27.43 30.23
N LYS A 506 -8.19 27.26 29.68
CA LYS A 506 -7.43 28.35 29.06
C LYS A 506 -7.81 28.49 27.59
N PRO A 507 -8.01 29.75 27.09
CA PRO A 507 -8.23 29.97 25.68
C PRO A 507 -7.05 29.43 24.84
N THR A 508 -7.35 28.70 23.79
CA THR A 508 -6.37 28.28 22.78
C THR A 508 -6.22 29.35 21.70
N GLU A 509 -5.19 29.23 20.86
CA GLU A 509 -4.96 30.16 19.75
C GLU A 509 -6.16 30.27 18.78
N PRO A 510 -6.85 29.21 18.37
CA PRO A 510 -8.09 29.31 17.57
C PRO A 510 -9.20 30.10 18.30
N ILE A 511 -9.32 29.96 19.61
CA ILE A 511 -10.29 30.71 20.41
C ILE A 511 -9.94 32.20 20.41
N LEU A 512 -8.68 32.56 20.65
CA LEU A 512 -8.21 33.93 20.57
C LEU A 512 -8.44 34.54 19.18
N ASP A 513 -8.22 33.77 18.10
CA ASP A 513 -8.52 34.18 16.73
C ASP A 513 -10.01 34.54 16.55
N HIS A 514 -10.90 33.70 17.07
CA HIS A 514 -12.34 33.99 17.04
C HIS A 514 -12.70 35.24 17.86
N MET A 515 -12.04 35.45 19.00
CA MET A 515 -12.24 36.64 19.81
C MET A 515 -11.77 37.90 19.09
N VAL A 516 -10.62 37.85 18.38
CA VAL A 516 -10.16 38.96 17.52
C VAL A 516 -11.23 39.25 16.45
N ARG A 517 -11.74 38.23 15.78
CA ARG A 517 -12.78 38.38 14.75
C ARG A 517 -14.06 39.02 15.31
N ILE A 518 -14.55 38.52 16.45
CA ILE A 518 -15.78 39.06 17.08
C ILE A 518 -15.60 40.50 17.51
N CYS A 519 -14.47 40.85 18.15
CA CYS A 519 -14.16 42.22 18.55
C CYS A 519 -14.03 43.14 17.34
N SER A 520 -13.44 42.70 16.24
CA SER A 520 -13.30 43.47 15.01
C SER A 520 -14.64 43.87 14.39
N MET A 521 -15.71 43.09 14.65
CA MET A 521 -17.08 43.39 14.18
C MET A 521 -17.82 44.40 15.06
N GLN A 522 -17.25 44.80 16.21
CA GLN A 522 -17.88 45.72 17.15
C GLN A 522 -17.43 47.15 16.91
N HIS A 523 -18.17 48.09 17.50
CA HIS A 523 -17.83 49.52 17.44
C HIS A 523 -16.48 49.80 18.18
N ASP A 524 -16.33 49.23 19.37
CA ASP A 524 -15.10 49.26 20.15
C ASP A 524 -14.27 48.00 19.85
N TYR A 525 -13.36 48.08 18.89
CA TYR A 525 -12.49 47.01 18.45
C TYR A 525 -11.11 47.01 19.10
N GLY A 526 -10.84 47.93 20.03
CA GLY A 526 -9.55 48.04 20.73
C GLY A 526 -9.12 46.71 21.40
N ARG A 527 -10.08 45.97 21.94
CA ARG A 527 -9.82 44.66 22.53
C ARG A 527 -9.31 43.62 21.52
N ALA A 528 -9.57 43.76 20.23
CA ALA A 528 -9.02 42.84 19.20
C ALA A 528 -7.49 42.88 19.20
N PHE A 529 -6.90 44.07 19.38
CA PHE A 529 -5.45 44.22 19.47
C PHE A 529 -4.89 43.61 20.76
N HIS A 530 -5.61 43.72 21.89
CA HIS A 530 -5.20 43.07 23.12
C HIS A 530 -5.07 41.55 22.95
N TYR A 531 -6.06 40.89 22.34
CA TYR A 531 -5.98 39.45 22.06
C TYR A 531 -4.90 39.12 21.03
N LEU A 532 -4.66 39.99 20.07
CA LEU A 532 -3.57 39.85 19.11
C LEU A 532 -2.20 39.90 19.81
N ASP A 533 -2.02 40.81 20.75
CA ASP A 533 -0.78 40.94 21.53
C ASP A 533 -0.60 39.75 22.48
N GLU A 534 -1.70 39.24 23.07
CA GLU A 534 -1.67 38.04 23.87
C GLU A 534 -1.22 36.82 23.06
N MET A 535 -1.70 36.70 21.81
CA MET A 535 -1.24 35.63 20.88
C MET A 535 0.24 35.80 20.53
N ARG A 536 0.71 37.04 20.29
CA ARG A 536 2.12 37.35 20.06
C ARG A 536 2.99 36.96 21.25
N ALA A 537 2.54 37.24 22.47
CA ALA A 537 3.26 36.94 23.70
C ALA A 537 3.40 35.42 23.98
N ARG A 538 2.44 34.62 23.51
CA ARG A 538 2.47 33.16 23.64
C ARG A 538 3.40 32.48 22.62
N THR A 539 3.74 33.17 21.53
CA THR A 539 4.61 32.63 20.48
C THR A 539 6.06 32.75 20.91
N SER A 540 6.75 31.64 21.11
CA SER A 540 8.18 31.62 21.45
C SER A 540 9.01 32.24 20.32
N PRO A 541 9.97 33.14 20.58
CA PRO A 541 10.77 33.80 19.56
C PRO A 541 11.65 32.85 18.72
N ASN A 542 11.78 31.58 19.12
CA ASN A 542 12.62 30.57 18.47
C ASN A 542 11.86 29.54 17.61
N SER A 543 10.52 29.65 17.48
CA SER A 543 9.78 28.75 16.61
C SER A 543 9.71 29.31 15.19
N SER A 544 10.14 28.55 14.21
CA SER A 544 10.08 28.90 12.77
C SER A 544 8.63 29.05 12.24
N GLU A 545 7.66 28.55 12.98
CA GLU A 545 6.22 28.68 12.69
C GLU A 545 5.57 29.50 13.79
N THR A 546 5.63 30.81 13.65
CA THR A 546 4.87 31.71 14.52
C THR A 546 3.41 31.65 14.11
N TRP A 547 2.56 31.04 14.96
CA TRP A 547 1.12 31.07 14.76
C TRP A 547 0.60 32.52 14.79
N TRP A 548 -0.33 32.85 13.91
CA TRP A 548 -0.94 34.15 13.81
C TRP A 548 -2.44 34.03 13.50
N ILE A 549 -3.16 35.15 13.50
CA ILE A 549 -4.59 35.16 13.21
C ILE A 549 -4.90 34.59 11.83
N SER A 550 -6.06 33.98 11.69
CA SER A 550 -6.55 33.44 10.41
C SER A 550 -6.78 34.56 9.39
N LYS A 551 -6.77 34.19 8.11
CA LYS A 551 -7.07 35.11 7.00
C LYS A 551 -8.38 35.88 7.22
N ASN A 552 -9.42 35.19 7.74
CA ASN A 552 -10.74 35.79 7.98
C ASN A 552 -10.71 36.82 9.12
N SER A 553 -10.01 36.53 10.21
CA SER A 553 -9.86 37.44 11.33
C SER A 553 -9.00 38.65 10.98
N ALA A 554 -7.91 38.42 10.25
CA ALA A 554 -7.06 39.51 9.71
C ALA A 554 -7.86 40.43 8.79
N LEU A 555 -8.68 39.85 7.90
CA LEU A 555 -9.53 40.61 6.98
C LEU A 555 -10.57 41.45 7.73
N ALA A 556 -11.22 40.87 8.75
CA ALA A 556 -12.20 41.57 9.55
C ALA A 556 -11.57 42.77 10.32
N LEU A 557 -10.40 42.53 10.95
CA LEU A 557 -9.69 43.57 11.71
C LEU A 557 -9.16 44.66 10.76
N LEU A 558 -8.54 44.29 9.66
CA LEU A 558 -7.99 45.22 8.67
C LEU A 558 -9.09 46.11 8.07
N ARG A 559 -10.22 45.53 7.66
CA ARG A 559 -11.39 46.28 7.18
C ARG A 559 -11.85 47.31 8.22
N ARG A 560 -11.93 46.91 9.50
CA ARG A 560 -12.36 47.79 10.58
C ARG A 560 -11.38 48.96 10.81
N CYS A 561 -10.08 48.66 10.81
CA CYS A 561 -9.05 49.69 10.97
C CYS A 561 -9.06 50.71 9.83
N ILE A 562 -9.19 50.24 8.57
CA ILE A 562 -9.27 51.14 7.40
C ILE A 562 -10.52 52.04 7.48
N HIS A 563 -11.68 51.49 7.85
CA HIS A 563 -12.90 52.29 8.02
C HIS A 563 -12.84 53.29 9.15
N ALA A 564 -12.11 52.99 10.23
CA ALA A 564 -11.94 53.88 11.36
C ALA A 564 -10.78 54.87 11.18
N HIS A 565 -10.06 54.83 10.05
CA HIS A 565 -8.82 55.59 9.82
C HIS A 565 -7.79 55.37 10.95
N ASP A 566 -7.70 54.14 11.47
CA ASP A 566 -6.78 53.79 12.54
C ASP A 566 -5.37 53.64 11.99
N PRO A 567 -4.36 54.36 12.53
CA PRO A 567 -2.97 54.27 12.05
C PRO A 567 -2.37 52.85 12.14
N ARG A 568 -2.87 52.01 13.06
CA ARG A 568 -2.44 50.61 13.18
C ARG A 568 -2.81 49.74 11.94
N SER A 569 -3.63 50.27 11.04
CA SER A 569 -3.96 49.59 9.77
C SER A 569 -2.73 49.36 8.88
N GLU A 570 -1.75 50.29 8.89
CA GLU A 570 -0.53 50.18 8.09
C GLU A 570 0.37 49.05 8.61
N GLU A 571 0.59 49.02 9.93
CA GLU A 571 1.36 47.96 10.60
C GLU A 571 0.74 46.58 10.38
N LEU A 572 -0.58 46.47 10.54
CA LEU A 572 -1.32 45.24 10.31
C LEU A 572 -1.23 44.78 8.83
N LEU A 573 -1.28 45.74 7.90
CA LEU A 573 -1.16 45.47 6.46
C LEU A 573 0.23 44.96 6.11
N GLU A 574 1.28 45.56 6.66
CA GLU A 574 2.65 45.13 6.44
C GLU A 574 2.90 43.72 6.99
N GLU A 575 2.36 43.40 8.16
CA GLU A 575 2.41 42.06 8.72
C GLU A 575 1.65 41.04 7.87
N CYS A 576 0.48 41.42 7.33
CA CYS A 576 -0.25 40.58 6.38
C CYS A 576 0.54 40.30 5.10
N ARG A 577 1.26 41.31 4.60
CA ARG A 577 2.16 41.15 3.44
C ARG A 577 3.33 40.24 3.76
N ARG A 578 4.00 40.46 4.89
CA ARG A 578 5.13 39.65 5.33
C ARG A 578 4.74 38.16 5.42
N ARG A 579 3.54 37.89 5.90
CA ARG A 579 3.00 36.52 6.04
C ARG A 579 2.30 35.97 4.77
N ARG A 580 2.23 36.74 3.71
CA ARG A 580 1.59 36.40 2.44
C ARG A 580 0.13 35.91 2.59
N LEU A 581 -0.62 36.52 3.49
CA LEU A 581 -2.02 36.12 3.74
C LEU A 581 -2.96 36.58 2.63
N PHE A 582 -2.65 37.67 1.94
CA PHE A 582 -3.46 38.24 0.86
C PHE A 582 -2.60 38.44 -0.39
N HIS A 583 -3.26 38.39 -1.54
CA HIS A 583 -2.65 38.85 -2.79
C HIS A 583 -2.66 40.39 -2.86
N GLU A 584 -1.72 40.98 -3.57
CA GLU A 584 -1.58 42.42 -3.68
C GLU A 584 -2.84 43.10 -4.26
N ASN A 585 -3.56 42.41 -5.15
CA ASN A 585 -4.82 42.88 -5.72
C ASN A 585 -5.93 42.95 -4.65
N ASP A 586 -5.97 42.00 -3.72
CA ASP A 586 -6.94 41.98 -2.62
C ASP A 586 -6.70 43.16 -1.67
N ILE A 587 -5.43 43.45 -1.40
CA ILE A 587 -5.03 44.59 -0.55
C ILE A 587 -5.41 45.92 -1.22
N LYS A 588 -5.13 46.09 -2.52
CA LYS A 588 -5.54 47.26 -3.28
C LYS A 588 -7.06 47.45 -3.28
N PHE A 589 -7.80 46.36 -3.44
CA PHE A 589 -9.26 46.40 -3.37
C PHE A 589 -9.76 46.82 -1.98
N LEU A 590 -9.19 46.27 -0.88
CA LEU A 590 -9.55 46.63 0.49
C LEU A 590 -9.32 48.13 0.77
N ILE A 591 -8.19 48.67 0.35
CA ILE A 591 -7.85 50.10 0.51
C ILE A 591 -8.81 50.95 -0.33
N SER A 592 -9.12 50.57 -1.56
CA SER A 592 -10.03 51.32 -2.43
C SER A 592 -11.48 51.36 -1.90
N VAL A 593 -11.93 50.29 -1.29
CA VAL A 593 -13.25 50.20 -0.66
C VAL A 593 -13.28 51.01 0.64
N GLY A 594 -12.23 50.95 1.47
CA GLY A 594 -12.09 51.74 2.70
C GLY A 594 -12.18 53.26 2.43
N GLY A 595 -11.50 53.74 1.38
CA GLY A 595 -11.54 55.15 1.00
C GLY A 595 -12.90 55.63 0.51
N LYS A 596 -13.76 54.76 -0.01
CA LYS A 596 -15.10 55.14 -0.50
C LYS A 596 -16.19 55.19 0.60
N TYR A 597 -15.98 54.49 1.72
CA TYR A 597 -16.99 54.33 2.79
C TYR A 597 -16.56 54.90 4.12
N GLY A 598 -15.54 55.79 4.14
CA GLY A 598 -14.91 56.35 5.34
C GLY A 598 -15.82 57.09 6.31
N ASN A 599 -17.08 57.37 5.99
CA ASN A 599 -18.03 58.11 6.85
C ASN A 599 -19.22 57.27 7.36
N MET A 600 -19.22 55.95 7.23
CA MET A 600 -20.33 55.15 7.76
C MET A 600 -20.04 54.57 9.15
N PRO A 601 -20.82 54.90 10.17
CA PRO A 601 -20.60 54.48 11.56
C PRO A 601 -21.00 53.04 11.86
N GLN A 602 -21.62 52.34 10.93
CA GLN A 602 -22.05 50.96 11.11
C GLN A 602 -21.25 49.99 10.20
N TYR A 603 -20.90 48.85 10.77
CA TYR A 603 -20.33 47.75 10.01
C TYR A 603 -21.40 47.29 9.01
N PRO A 604 -21.25 47.60 7.75
CA PRO A 604 -22.38 47.53 6.87
C PRO A 604 -22.61 46.11 6.38
N ASP A 605 -23.86 45.72 6.46
CA ASP A 605 -24.35 44.59 5.66
C ASP A 605 -24.08 44.81 4.16
N SER A 606 -23.90 46.07 3.71
CA SER A 606 -23.43 46.43 2.38
C SER A 606 -22.04 45.91 2.02
N LEU A 607 -21.12 45.74 2.97
CA LEU A 607 -19.82 45.07 2.72
C LEU A 607 -19.94 43.56 2.65
N ARG A 608 -20.94 42.94 3.27
CA ARG A 608 -21.34 41.56 3.00
C ARG A 608 -21.86 41.39 1.58
N GLN A 609 -22.64 42.37 1.09
CA GLN A 609 -23.11 42.33 -0.31
C GLN A 609 -21.98 42.53 -1.32
N TYR A 610 -20.99 43.38 -1.03
CA TYR A 610 -19.81 43.55 -1.88
C TYR A 610 -18.85 42.34 -1.85
N SER A 611 -18.80 41.58 -0.76
CA SER A 611 -18.01 40.33 -0.68
C SER A 611 -18.74 39.12 -1.28
N LEU A 612 -20.06 39.15 -1.38
CA LEU A 612 -20.91 38.02 -1.79
C LEU A 612 -21.60 38.22 -3.15
N GLY A 613 -21.79 39.45 -3.63
CA GLY A 613 -22.72 39.71 -4.74
C GLY A 613 -22.16 40.21 -6.05
N SER A 614 -21.02 40.84 -6.10
CA SER A 614 -20.53 41.45 -7.34
C SER A 614 -19.20 40.94 -7.88
N ALA A 615 -18.59 40.06 -7.16
CA ALA A 615 -17.31 39.54 -7.56
C ALA A 615 -17.44 38.07 -7.97
N ARG A 616 -17.59 37.85 -9.22
CA ARG A 616 -16.86 36.77 -9.89
C ARG A 616 -15.36 37.04 -9.71
N HIS A 617 -14.91 37.23 -8.46
CA HIS A 617 -13.51 37.31 -8.08
C HIS A 617 -13.11 35.91 -7.63
N PRO A 618 -11.98 35.36 -8.11
CA PRO A 618 -11.54 33.98 -7.81
C PRO A 618 -11.36 33.68 -6.31
N ILE A 619 -11.56 34.65 -5.42
CA ILE A 619 -11.50 34.46 -3.95
C ILE A 619 -12.79 33.84 -3.41
N ALA A 620 -13.94 33.97 -4.08
CA ALA A 620 -15.22 33.43 -3.63
C ALA A 620 -15.38 31.94 -3.94
N ASP A 621 -14.81 31.47 -5.06
CA ASP A 621 -14.94 30.08 -5.49
C ASP A 621 -14.02 29.08 -4.77
N SER A 622 -13.02 29.57 -3.99
CA SER A 622 -12.16 28.71 -3.17
C SER A 622 -12.72 28.43 -1.76
N MET A 623 -13.90 28.97 -1.39
CA MET A 623 -14.51 28.80 -0.07
C MET A 623 -15.83 28.02 -0.07
N SER A 624 -16.28 27.49 -1.21
CA SER A 624 -17.55 26.72 -1.30
C SER A 624 -17.38 25.26 -1.73
N THR A 625 -16.18 24.66 -1.51
CA THR A 625 -16.03 23.20 -1.59
C THR A 625 -15.33 22.66 -0.36
#